data_e0d220ea1716a8208b9cb705feb9b2cd
#
_entry.id   e0d220ea1716a8208b9cb705feb9b2cd
#
_cell.length_a   1.000
_cell.length_b   1.000
_cell.length_c   1.000
_cell.angle_alpha   90.00
_cell.angle_beta   90.00
_cell.angle_gamma   90.00
#
_symmetry.space_group_name_H-M   'P 1'
#
loop_
_entity.id
_entity.type
_entity.pdbx_description
1 polymer ?
#
loop_
_entity_poly.entity_id
_entity_poly.type
_entity_poly.pdbx_seq_one_letter_code
_entity_poly.pdbx_strand_id
1 'polypeptide(L)'
;MNSILTSVIRADPEYGQLLRATKQDFRANPLPILASGLCEGAADALLVSLLEDTERERGGAALILCPEEKDCVKLGGLLERFGLRTGFYMARDLTFYNMTASHEYEHERIKVLSGLMAGEYDAVLTTPDAALGYTVPPEILKKTTVVINADEPLDLPELAKRLTGAGFVRVDLVDSPGQFALR
;
A
#
# COMPACT_ATOMS: atom_id res chain seq x y z
N MET A 1 -2.91 -14.65 13.95
CA MET A 1 -2.57 -16.08 14.26
C MET A 1 -1.19 -16.08 14.92
N ASN A 2 -1.09 -16.42 16.22
CA ASN A 2 0.22 -16.40 16.90
C ASN A 2 1.10 -17.54 16.33
N SER A 3 2.05 -17.17 15.49
CA SER A 3 3.12 -18.08 15.07
C SER A 3 4.07 -18.32 16.23
N ILE A 4 4.64 -19.52 16.33
CA ILE A 4 5.69 -19.83 17.33
C ILE A 4 6.85 -18.83 17.17
N LEU A 5 7.20 -18.46 15.94
CA LEU A 5 8.28 -17.50 15.66
C LEU A 5 8.01 -16.11 16.25
N THR A 6 6.82 -15.56 16.07
CA THR A 6 6.45 -14.26 16.63
C THR A 6 6.38 -14.30 18.16
N SER A 7 6.01 -15.45 18.75
CA SER A 7 6.01 -15.64 20.20
C SER A 7 7.43 -15.62 20.78
N VAL A 8 8.40 -16.23 20.09
CA VAL A 8 9.82 -16.19 20.50
C VAL A 8 10.37 -14.76 20.45
N ILE A 9 10.09 -14.03 19.36
CA ILE A 9 10.52 -12.63 19.23
C ILE A 9 9.93 -11.76 20.36
N ARG A 10 8.63 -11.91 20.65
CA ARG A 10 7.97 -11.14 21.73
C ARG A 10 8.46 -11.48 23.13
N ALA A 11 9.00 -12.68 23.34
CA ALA A 11 9.59 -13.07 24.61
C ALA A 11 10.97 -12.45 24.86
N ASP A 12 11.63 -11.90 23.82
CA ASP A 12 12.92 -11.25 23.94
C ASP A 12 12.78 -9.88 24.65
N PRO A 13 13.55 -9.61 25.72
CA PRO A 13 13.51 -8.33 26.42
C PRO A 13 13.83 -7.11 25.54
N GLU A 14 14.70 -7.28 24.53
CA GLU A 14 15.08 -6.21 23.59
C GLU A 14 13.92 -5.85 22.65
N TYR A 15 13.05 -6.81 22.31
CA TYR A 15 11.84 -6.53 21.54
C TYR A 15 10.93 -5.52 22.24
N GLY A 16 10.76 -5.65 23.55
CA GLY A 16 9.96 -4.69 24.33
C GLY A 16 10.55 -3.28 24.36
N GLN A 17 11.88 -3.15 24.27
CA GLN A 17 12.54 -1.85 24.12
C GLN A 17 12.33 -1.26 22.73
N LEU A 18 12.50 -2.10 21.69
CA LEU A 18 12.26 -1.71 20.31
C LEU A 18 10.82 -1.23 20.10
N LEU A 19 9.83 -1.99 20.58
CA LEU A 19 8.42 -1.62 20.46
C LEU A 19 8.10 -0.30 21.17
N ARG A 20 8.71 -0.04 22.34
CA ARG A 20 8.57 1.26 23.02
C ARG A 20 9.21 2.40 22.22
N ALA A 21 10.36 2.14 21.60
CA ALA A 21 11.04 3.14 20.77
C ALA A 21 10.23 3.51 19.53
N THR A 22 9.57 2.53 18.88
CA THR A 22 8.69 2.82 17.72
C THR A 22 7.46 3.66 18.08
N LYS A 23 7.05 3.67 19.35
CA LYS A 23 5.90 4.46 19.85
C LYS A 23 6.26 5.92 20.18
N GLN A 24 7.53 6.26 20.25
CA GLN A 24 7.95 7.63 20.52
C GLN A 24 7.59 8.57 19.37
N ASP A 25 7.30 9.83 19.72
CA ASP A 25 7.06 10.85 18.70
C ASP A 25 8.37 11.12 17.94
N PHE A 26 8.37 10.85 16.63
CA PHE A 26 9.52 11.12 15.76
C PHE A 26 9.94 12.60 15.78
N ARG A 27 9.02 13.52 16.02
CA ARG A 27 9.34 14.95 16.14
C ARG A 27 10.16 15.26 17.39
N ALA A 28 9.93 14.50 18.46
CA ALA A 28 10.69 14.64 19.71
C ALA A 28 12.01 13.86 19.67
N ASN A 29 12.07 12.76 18.91
CA ASN A 29 13.26 11.92 18.75
C ASN A 29 13.42 11.50 17.28
N PRO A 30 14.08 12.32 16.44
CA PRO A 30 14.19 12.09 15.01
C PRO A 30 15.23 11.03 14.61
N LEU A 31 15.88 10.37 15.57
CA LEU A 31 16.89 9.36 15.27
C LEU A 31 16.24 8.06 14.80
N PRO A 32 16.78 7.44 13.72
CA PRO A 32 16.31 6.14 13.27
C PRO A 32 16.62 5.06 14.30
N ILE A 33 15.77 4.06 14.38
CA ILE A 33 15.99 2.87 15.19
C ILE A 33 16.67 1.83 14.30
N LEU A 34 17.80 1.28 14.76
CA LEU A 34 18.54 0.24 14.10
C LEU A 34 18.38 -1.08 14.85
N ALA A 35 17.86 -2.10 14.21
CA ALA A 35 17.92 -3.47 14.68
C ALA A 35 19.03 -4.21 13.91
N SER A 36 19.99 -4.79 14.64
CA SER A 36 21.16 -5.48 14.06
C SER A 36 21.38 -6.82 14.77
N GLY A 37 22.23 -7.68 14.16
CA GLY A 37 22.55 -8.99 14.74
C GLY A 37 21.46 -10.03 14.53
N LEU A 38 20.47 -9.77 13.67
CA LEU A 38 19.39 -10.70 13.35
C LEU A 38 19.90 -11.83 12.45
N CYS A 39 19.58 -13.07 12.80
CA CYS A 39 19.83 -14.21 11.91
C CYS A 39 18.79 -14.24 10.78
N GLU A 40 19.07 -15.05 9.75
CA GLU A 40 18.15 -15.27 8.63
C GLU A 40 16.79 -15.77 9.14
N GLY A 41 15.72 -15.14 8.69
CA GLY A 41 14.33 -15.40 9.14
C GLY A 41 13.93 -14.70 10.45
N ALA A 42 14.86 -14.28 11.31
CA ALA A 42 14.51 -13.49 12.50
C ALA A 42 14.06 -12.07 12.13
N ALA A 43 14.64 -11.48 11.09
CA ALA A 43 14.22 -10.18 10.59
C ALA A 43 12.76 -10.18 10.12
N ASP A 44 12.35 -11.23 9.43
CA ASP A 44 10.98 -11.42 8.95
C ASP A 44 10.00 -11.56 10.13
N ALA A 45 10.35 -12.40 11.12
CA ALA A 45 9.55 -12.60 12.31
C ALA A 45 9.45 -11.33 13.17
N LEU A 46 10.55 -10.57 13.28
CA LEU A 46 10.57 -9.28 13.95
C LEU A 46 9.63 -8.29 13.27
N LEU A 47 9.71 -8.17 11.94
CA LEU A 47 8.88 -7.27 11.16
C LEU A 47 7.39 -7.61 11.33
N VAL A 48 7.01 -8.89 11.21
CA VAL A 48 5.63 -9.34 11.43
C VAL A 48 5.17 -8.98 12.84
N SER A 49 5.98 -9.25 13.86
CA SER A 49 5.65 -8.94 15.25
C SER A 49 5.44 -7.44 15.46
N LEU A 50 6.31 -6.61 14.88
CA LEU A 50 6.19 -5.16 14.97
C LEU A 50 4.93 -4.65 14.26
N LEU A 51 4.62 -5.15 13.08
CA LEU A 51 3.41 -4.77 12.33
C LEU A 51 2.14 -5.13 13.13
N GLU A 52 2.04 -6.38 13.61
CA GLU A 52 0.89 -6.82 14.40
C GLU A 52 0.70 -6.01 15.70
N ASP A 53 1.81 -5.62 16.37
CA ASP A 53 1.74 -4.95 17.68
C ASP A 53 1.63 -3.44 17.56
N THR A 54 2.05 -2.83 16.42
CA THR A 54 1.92 -1.38 16.18
C THR A 54 0.60 -1.03 15.49
N GLU A 55 0.07 -1.87 14.61
CA GLU A 55 -1.20 -1.63 13.92
C GLU A 55 -2.37 -1.52 14.89
N ARG A 56 -2.41 -2.39 15.90
CA ARG A 56 -3.47 -2.40 16.92
C ARG A 56 -3.61 -1.10 17.69
N GLU A 57 -2.55 -0.29 17.74
CA GLU A 57 -2.53 0.90 18.57
C GLU A 57 -2.62 2.20 17.77
N ARG A 58 -2.10 2.24 16.53
CA ARG A 58 -1.97 3.49 15.77
C ARG A 58 -3.01 3.66 14.68
N GLY A 59 -3.52 2.57 14.14
CA GLY A 59 -4.30 2.60 12.90
C GLY A 59 -3.47 3.14 11.73
N GLY A 60 -3.63 2.56 10.56
CA GLY A 60 -2.90 2.96 9.36
C GLY A 60 -1.84 1.94 8.93
N ALA A 61 -1.49 1.97 7.66
CA ALA A 61 -0.54 1.04 7.06
C ALA A 61 0.91 1.43 7.34
N ALA A 62 1.78 0.43 7.53
CA ALA A 62 3.22 0.65 7.55
C ALA A 62 3.77 0.82 6.13
N LEU A 63 4.71 1.74 5.93
CA LEU A 63 5.46 1.87 4.69
C LEU A 63 6.78 1.11 4.81
N ILE A 64 6.96 0.12 3.92
CA ILE A 64 8.16 -0.73 3.89
C ILE A 64 8.94 -0.43 2.62
N LEU A 65 10.17 0.07 2.78
CA LEU A 65 11.08 0.32 1.67
C LEU A 65 11.99 -0.89 1.45
N CYS A 66 11.90 -1.50 0.28
CA CYS A 66 12.77 -2.59 -0.15
C CYS A 66 13.81 -2.06 -1.16
N PRO A 67 15.02 -2.65 -1.22
CA PRO A 67 16.02 -2.25 -2.19
C PRO A 67 15.56 -2.43 -3.64
N GLU A 68 14.86 -3.53 -3.94
CA GLU A 68 14.40 -3.90 -5.27
C GLU A 68 12.95 -4.40 -5.24
N GLU A 69 12.25 -4.31 -6.39
CA GLU A 69 10.85 -4.77 -6.52
C GLU A 69 10.68 -6.27 -6.22
N LYS A 70 11.65 -7.11 -6.60
CA LYS A 70 11.63 -8.54 -6.26
C LYS A 70 11.60 -8.80 -4.76
N ASP A 71 12.26 -7.94 -3.97
CA ASP A 71 12.27 -8.04 -2.51
C ASP A 71 10.92 -7.62 -1.93
N CYS A 72 10.25 -6.61 -2.53
CA CYS A 72 8.87 -6.27 -2.19
C CYS A 72 7.93 -7.46 -2.39
N VAL A 73 8.01 -8.13 -3.54
CA VAL A 73 7.15 -9.29 -3.85
C VAL A 73 7.42 -10.44 -2.88
N LYS A 74 8.70 -10.76 -2.62
CA LYS A 74 9.08 -11.81 -1.69
C LYS A 74 8.56 -11.54 -0.27
N LEU A 75 8.82 -10.33 0.23
CA LEU A 75 8.42 -9.94 1.58
C LEU A 75 6.89 -9.82 1.71
N GLY A 76 6.20 -9.27 0.70
CA GLY A 76 4.75 -9.18 0.70
C GLY A 76 4.09 -10.55 0.75
N GLY A 77 4.53 -11.51 -0.07
CA GLY A 77 4.03 -12.89 -0.01
C GLY A 77 4.31 -13.57 1.35
N LEU A 78 5.36 -13.18 2.06
CA LEU A 78 5.61 -13.62 3.42
C LEU A 78 4.59 -13.01 4.38
N LEU A 79 4.39 -11.69 4.36
CA LEU A 79 3.45 -10.99 5.23
C LEU A 79 2.02 -11.49 5.06
N GLU A 80 1.59 -11.77 3.82
CA GLU A 80 0.28 -12.33 3.51
C GLU A 80 0.07 -13.72 4.13
N ARG A 81 1.11 -14.55 4.20
CA ARG A 81 1.05 -15.86 4.89
C ARG A 81 0.81 -15.71 6.39
N PHE A 82 1.19 -14.60 6.98
CA PHE A 82 0.87 -14.24 8.37
C PHE A 82 -0.51 -13.58 8.53
N GLY A 83 -1.23 -13.37 7.42
CA GLY A 83 -2.57 -12.80 7.41
C GLY A 83 -2.60 -11.28 7.37
N LEU A 84 -1.46 -10.64 7.07
CA LEU A 84 -1.37 -9.19 6.87
C LEU A 84 -1.79 -8.83 5.44
N ARG A 85 -2.54 -7.75 5.29
CA ARG A 85 -2.98 -7.23 4.00
C ARG A 85 -1.88 -6.33 3.43
N THR A 86 -1.36 -6.67 2.26
CA THR A 86 -0.25 -5.94 1.67
C THR A 86 -0.65 -5.23 0.38
N GLY A 87 -0.07 -4.04 0.17
CA GLY A 87 -0.14 -3.31 -1.09
C GLY A 87 1.25 -3.16 -1.70
N PHE A 88 1.35 -3.20 -3.04
CA PHE A 88 2.61 -3.01 -3.75
C PHE A 88 2.56 -1.71 -4.54
N TYR A 89 3.33 -0.73 -4.08
CA TYR A 89 3.43 0.57 -4.75
C TYR A 89 4.74 0.63 -5.53
N MET A 90 4.67 0.29 -6.83
CA MET A 90 5.83 0.12 -7.69
C MET A 90 6.27 1.40 -8.39
N ALA A 91 7.53 1.48 -8.79
CA ALA A 91 8.07 2.59 -9.57
C ALA A 91 7.44 2.61 -10.98
N ARG A 92 7.34 3.81 -11.55
CA ARG A 92 6.98 3.95 -12.96
C ARG A 92 8.14 3.45 -13.82
N ASP A 93 7.91 2.42 -14.63
CA ASP A 93 8.92 1.98 -15.58
C ASP A 93 9.08 3.03 -16.69
N LEU A 94 10.20 3.75 -16.65
CA LEU A 94 10.58 4.76 -17.63
C LEU A 94 11.40 4.18 -18.78
N THR A 95 11.55 2.86 -18.86
CA THR A 95 12.26 2.25 -19.98
C THR A 95 11.48 2.46 -21.27
N PHE A 96 12.11 3.12 -22.23
CA PHE A 96 11.55 3.56 -23.52
C PHE A 96 10.95 2.44 -24.40
N TYR A 97 11.07 1.19 -24.00
CA TYR A 97 10.65 0.04 -24.78
C TYR A 97 9.15 -0.33 -24.65
N ASN A 98 8.41 0.23 -23.70
CA ASN A 98 7.00 -0.11 -23.46
C ASN A 98 6.09 1.12 -23.35
N MET A 99 6.12 2.02 -24.31
CA MET A 99 5.22 3.20 -24.32
C MET A 99 3.72 2.83 -24.40
N THR A 100 3.39 1.60 -24.75
CA THR A 100 2.00 1.12 -24.82
C THR A 100 1.49 0.44 -23.55
N ALA A 101 2.37 0.04 -22.62
CA ALA A 101 1.97 -0.63 -21.37
C ALA A 101 1.81 0.31 -20.17
N SER A 102 1.93 1.64 -20.36
CA SER A 102 2.08 2.60 -19.27
C SER A 102 0.83 2.84 -18.42
N HIS A 103 -0.36 2.61 -18.94
CA HIS A 103 -1.61 2.89 -18.19
C HIS A 103 -1.92 1.86 -17.11
N GLU A 104 -1.51 0.62 -17.28
CA GLU A 104 -1.72 -0.44 -16.29
C GLU A 104 -0.98 -0.15 -14.98
N TYR A 105 0.24 0.36 -15.08
CA TYR A 105 1.05 0.81 -13.95
C TYR A 105 0.41 1.96 -13.17
N GLU A 106 -0.13 2.94 -13.87
CA GLU A 106 -0.81 4.09 -13.25
C GLU A 106 -2.06 3.63 -12.50
N HIS A 107 -2.83 2.68 -13.06
CA HIS A 107 -4.01 2.13 -12.40
C HIS A 107 -3.66 1.36 -11.13
N GLU A 108 -2.61 0.51 -11.15
CA GLU A 108 -2.17 -0.21 -9.95
C GLU A 108 -1.69 0.77 -8.85
N ARG A 109 -0.98 1.84 -9.19
CA ARG A 109 -0.58 2.88 -8.23
C ARG A 109 -1.80 3.57 -7.61
N ILE A 110 -2.78 3.97 -8.42
CA ILE A 110 -4.02 4.61 -7.96
C ILE A 110 -4.80 3.65 -7.06
N LYS A 111 -4.87 2.37 -7.40
CA LYS A 111 -5.51 1.33 -6.59
C LYS A 111 -4.89 1.23 -5.20
N VAL A 112 -3.55 1.19 -5.10
CA VAL A 112 -2.86 1.17 -3.81
C VAL A 112 -3.12 2.44 -3.00
N LEU A 113 -3.10 3.62 -3.61
CA LEU A 113 -3.40 4.88 -2.93
C LEU A 113 -4.85 4.93 -2.44
N SER A 114 -5.80 4.45 -3.24
CA SER A 114 -7.20 4.36 -2.85
C SER A 114 -7.41 3.37 -1.70
N GLY A 115 -6.79 2.21 -1.75
CA GLY A 115 -6.83 1.21 -0.69
C GLY A 115 -6.18 1.71 0.62
N LEU A 116 -5.09 2.48 0.54
CA LEU A 116 -4.51 3.17 1.71
C LEU A 116 -5.52 4.13 2.36
N MET A 117 -6.23 4.91 1.54
CA MET A 117 -7.25 5.83 2.05
C MET A 117 -8.46 5.11 2.66
N ALA A 118 -8.77 3.92 2.15
CA ALA A 118 -9.84 3.06 2.65
C ALA A 118 -9.43 2.21 3.87
N GLY A 119 -8.12 2.18 4.24
CA GLY A 119 -7.63 1.35 5.34
C GLY A 119 -7.60 -0.14 4.99
N GLU A 120 -7.41 -0.46 3.72
CA GLU A 120 -7.42 -1.85 3.22
C GLU A 120 -6.10 -2.59 3.46
N TYR A 121 -5.01 -1.86 3.76
CA TYR A 121 -3.67 -2.42 3.94
C TYR A 121 -3.14 -2.26 5.35
N ASP A 122 -2.43 -3.27 5.80
CA ASP A 122 -1.65 -3.27 7.04
C ASP A 122 -0.21 -2.83 6.75
N ALA A 123 0.28 -3.12 5.53
CA ALA A 123 1.57 -2.65 5.04
C ALA A 123 1.53 -2.35 3.54
N VAL A 124 2.27 -1.32 3.12
CA VAL A 124 2.56 -1.04 1.71
C VAL A 124 4.06 -1.17 1.48
N LEU A 125 4.42 -2.04 0.53
CA LEU A 125 5.79 -2.28 0.14
C LEU A 125 6.11 -1.47 -1.12
N THR A 126 7.28 -0.86 -1.14
CA THR A 126 7.73 -0.01 -2.26
C THR A 126 9.25 0.05 -2.34
N THR A 127 9.75 0.60 -3.43
CA THR A 127 11.17 0.95 -3.57
C THR A 127 11.40 2.44 -3.33
N PRO A 128 12.62 2.88 -3.01
CA PRO A 128 12.93 4.30 -2.85
C PRO A 128 12.54 5.15 -4.08
N ASP A 129 12.78 4.63 -5.28
CA ASP A 129 12.45 5.33 -6.54
C ASP A 129 10.93 5.54 -6.69
N ALA A 130 10.14 4.53 -6.34
CA ALA A 130 8.69 4.63 -6.36
C ALA A 130 8.17 5.61 -5.31
N ALA A 131 8.72 5.57 -4.09
CA ALA A 131 8.31 6.41 -2.97
C ALA A 131 8.63 7.89 -3.19
N LEU A 132 9.74 8.20 -3.87
CA LEU A 132 10.16 9.56 -4.20
C LEU A 132 9.45 10.12 -5.44
N GLY A 133 8.75 9.29 -6.20
CA GLY A 133 8.01 9.71 -7.39
C GLY A 133 6.78 10.57 -7.05
N TYR A 134 6.48 11.53 -7.93
CA TYR A 134 5.26 12.32 -7.80
C TYR A 134 4.02 11.43 -7.86
N THR A 135 3.03 11.76 -7.04
CA THR A 135 1.76 11.05 -6.98
C THR A 135 0.58 12.01 -6.83
N VAL A 136 -0.62 11.50 -7.02
CA VAL A 136 -1.85 12.30 -6.89
C VAL A 136 -2.07 12.67 -5.42
N PRO A 137 -2.29 13.95 -5.10
CA PRO A 137 -2.62 14.37 -3.75
C PRO A 137 -3.90 13.67 -3.23
N PRO A 138 -3.95 13.31 -1.93
CA PRO A 138 -5.09 12.60 -1.35
C PRO A 138 -6.43 13.32 -1.55
N GLU A 139 -6.44 14.66 -1.49
CA GLU A 139 -7.64 15.47 -1.67
C GLU A 139 -8.20 15.39 -3.10
N ILE A 140 -7.31 15.32 -4.10
CA ILE A 140 -7.69 15.17 -5.50
C ILE A 140 -8.22 13.76 -5.71
N LEU A 141 -7.51 12.74 -5.25
CA LEU A 141 -7.92 11.35 -5.37
C LEU A 141 -9.30 11.13 -4.74
N LYS A 142 -9.51 11.62 -3.52
CA LYS A 142 -10.79 11.54 -2.81
C LYS A 142 -11.93 12.24 -3.57
N LYS A 143 -11.64 13.38 -4.18
CA LYS A 143 -12.63 14.17 -4.92
C LYS A 143 -13.01 13.55 -6.27
N THR A 144 -12.09 12.83 -6.90
CA THR A 144 -12.31 12.16 -8.20
C THR A 144 -12.79 10.71 -8.04
N THR A 145 -12.71 10.14 -6.85
CA THR A 145 -13.24 8.79 -6.58
C THR A 145 -14.77 8.79 -6.66
N VAL A 146 -15.31 7.86 -7.43
CA VAL A 146 -16.75 7.64 -7.57
C VAL A 146 -17.09 6.32 -6.89
N VAL A 147 -17.91 6.39 -5.84
CA VAL A 147 -18.46 5.20 -5.16
C VAL A 147 -19.85 4.94 -5.70
N ILE A 148 -20.11 3.70 -6.13
CA ILE A 148 -21.40 3.24 -6.63
C ILE A 148 -21.92 2.18 -5.66
N ASN A 149 -23.07 2.43 -5.07
CA ASN A 149 -23.74 1.48 -4.18
C ASN A 149 -24.87 0.79 -4.95
N ALA A 150 -24.99 -0.52 -4.82
CA ALA A 150 -26.00 -1.30 -5.54
C ALA A 150 -27.45 -0.96 -5.15
N ASP A 151 -27.65 -0.45 -3.93
CA ASP A 151 -28.98 -0.16 -3.36
C ASP A 151 -29.44 1.29 -3.58
N GLU A 152 -28.63 2.13 -4.23
CA GLU A 152 -28.96 3.53 -4.48
C GLU A 152 -29.39 3.75 -5.93
N PRO A 153 -30.46 4.55 -6.19
CA PRO A 153 -30.84 4.91 -7.56
C PRO A 153 -29.72 5.72 -8.20
N LEU A 154 -29.27 5.29 -9.37
CA LEU A 154 -28.15 5.85 -10.09
C LEU A 154 -28.61 6.79 -11.20
N ASP A 155 -28.26 8.07 -11.13
CA ASP A 155 -28.41 9.02 -12.25
C ASP A 155 -27.29 8.82 -13.25
N LEU A 156 -27.57 8.11 -14.36
CA LEU A 156 -26.59 7.77 -15.39
C LEU A 156 -25.97 9.01 -16.08
N PRO A 157 -26.74 10.06 -16.44
CA PRO A 157 -26.17 11.31 -16.96
C PRO A 157 -25.17 11.98 -16.02
N GLU A 158 -25.49 12.06 -14.74
CA GLU A 158 -24.62 12.67 -13.73
C GLU A 158 -23.39 11.80 -13.46
N LEU A 159 -23.56 10.47 -13.41
CA LEU A 159 -22.44 9.52 -13.32
C LEU A 159 -21.47 9.69 -14.49
N ALA A 160 -21.99 9.81 -15.72
CA ALA A 160 -21.15 10.00 -16.90
C ALA A 160 -20.32 11.28 -16.83
N LYS A 161 -20.89 12.38 -16.34
CA LYS A 161 -20.15 13.63 -16.11
C LYS A 161 -19.05 13.45 -15.08
N ARG A 162 -19.35 12.78 -13.95
CA ARG A 162 -18.37 12.52 -12.88
C ARG A 162 -17.23 11.64 -13.39
N LEU A 163 -17.52 10.57 -14.14
CA LEU A 163 -16.51 9.70 -14.74
C LEU A 163 -15.63 10.45 -15.72
N THR A 164 -16.24 11.25 -16.63
CA THR A 164 -15.46 12.07 -17.56
C THR A 164 -14.61 13.11 -16.83
N GLY A 165 -15.14 13.74 -15.78
CA GLY A 165 -14.39 14.66 -14.93
C GLY A 165 -13.25 14.01 -14.13
N ALA A 166 -13.36 12.71 -13.85
CA ALA A 166 -12.32 11.90 -13.24
C ALA A 166 -11.28 11.35 -14.24
N GLY A 167 -11.44 11.65 -15.55
CA GLY A 167 -10.49 11.24 -16.59
C GLY A 167 -10.85 9.95 -17.33
N PHE A 168 -12.02 9.36 -17.05
CA PHE A 168 -12.50 8.20 -17.81
C PHE A 168 -12.94 8.62 -19.22
N VAL A 169 -12.68 7.77 -20.21
CA VAL A 169 -13.04 7.99 -21.60
C VAL A 169 -14.31 7.22 -21.93
N ARG A 170 -15.31 7.92 -22.48
CA ARG A 170 -16.53 7.26 -22.97
C ARG A 170 -16.25 6.59 -24.32
N VAL A 171 -16.60 5.31 -24.43
CA VAL A 171 -16.43 4.48 -25.62
C VAL A 171 -17.72 3.71 -25.90
N ASP A 172 -17.85 3.15 -27.11
CA ASP A 172 -19.00 2.29 -27.47
C ASP A 172 -18.85 0.88 -26.88
N LEU A 173 -17.60 0.37 -26.79
CA LEU A 173 -17.24 -0.91 -26.21
C LEU A 173 -16.02 -0.73 -25.30
N VAL A 174 -16.16 -1.13 -24.04
CA VAL A 174 -15.05 -1.06 -23.05
C VAL A 174 -14.08 -2.22 -23.34
N ASP A 175 -12.83 -1.90 -23.61
CA ASP A 175 -11.75 -2.85 -23.89
C ASP A 175 -10.51 -2.67 -22.99
N SER A 176 -10.44 -1.56 -22.25
CA SER A 176 -9.33 -1.26 -21.36
C SER A 176 -9.76 -0.50 -20.10
N PRO A 177 -8.94 -0.53 -19.02
CA PRO A 177 -9.18 0.27 -17.83
C PRO A 177 -9.24 1.78 -18.16
N GLY A 178 -10.02 2.54 -17.40
CA GLY A 178 -10.22 3.97 -17.63
C GLY A 178 -11.28 4.30 -18.68
N GLN A 179 -11.98 3.31 -19.20
CA GLN A 179 -13.09 3.48 -20.17
C GLN A 179 -14.44 3.17 -19.53
N PHE A 180 -15.50 3.76 -20.06
CA PHE A 180 -16.88 3.40 -19.74
C PHE A 180 -17.80 3.50 -20.95
N ALA A 181 -18.87 2.70 -20.97
CA ALA A 181 -19.92 2.73 -21.98
C ALA A 181 -21.28 2.94 -21.31
N LEU A 182 -22.15 3.67 -21.99
CA LEU A 182 -23.57 3.84 -21.61
C LEU A 182 -24.43 3.21 -22.71
N ARG A 183 -25.28 2.29 -22.33
CA ARG A 183 -26.28 1.63 -23.21
C ARG A 183 -27.68 1.92 -22.72
#